data_9dae1b25179b363ecf6d50bae350cf7c
#
_entry.id   9dae1b25179b363ecf6d50bae350cf7c
#
_cell.length_a   1.000
_cell.length_b   1.000
_cell.length_c   1.000
_cell.angle_alpha   90.00
_cell.angle_beta   90.00
_cell.angle_gamma   90.00
#
_symmetry.space_group_name_H-M   'P 1'
#
loop_
_entity.id
_entity.type
_entity.pdbx_description
1 polymer ?
#
loop_
_entity_poly.entity_id
_entity_poly.type
_entity_poly.pdbx_seq_one_letter_code
_entity_poly.pdbx_strand_id
1 'polypeptide(L)'
;MDNTFRHGQVKIANEILDQLAIRACKEINGVHNSDDSTNKINLQNQDPKASIGFIEDKLNIDLTVFLDKNVNVRKTVKDIQENVIRIIETMTGISVGRVNVNIAKLEI
;
A
#
# COMPACT_ATOMS: atom_id res chain seq x y z
N MET A 1 29.08 6.04 5.31
CA MET A 1 27.87 6.02 5.82
C MET A 1 27.52 4.74 6.43
N ASP A 2 27.11 4.84 7.43
CA ASP A 2 27.08 3.68 8.22
C ASP A 2 25.67 3.33 8.56
N ASN A 3 25.54 2.36 9.40
CA ASN A 3 24.25 1.85 9.78
C ASN A 3 23.43 2.87 10.53
N THR A 4 24.08 3.70 11.28
CA THR A 4 23.37 4.72 12.03
C THR A 4 22.63 5.64 11.10
N PHE A 5 23.30 6.04 10.06
CA PHE A 5 22.69 6.90 9.07
C PHE A 5 21.50 6.19 8.44
N ARG A 6 21.68 4.92 8.08
CA ARG A 6 20.60 4.19 7.47
C ARG A 6 19.42 4.01 8.41
N HIS A 7 19.70 3.82 9.69
CA HIS A 7 18.63 3.68 10.65
C HIS A 7 17.79 4.96 10.74
N GLY A 8 18.47 6.10 10.72
CA GLY A 8 17.77 7.36 10.72
C GLY A 8 16.92 7.51 9.47
N GLN A 9 17.47 7.10 8.34
CA GLN A 9 16.70 7.17 7.10
C GLN A 9 15.52 6.23 7.09
N VAL A 10 15.70 5.05 7.64
CA VAL A 10 14.61 4.10 7.69
C VAL A 10 13.45 4.68 8.51
N LYS A 11 13.77 5.31 9.62
CA LYS A 11 12.72 5.87 10.44
C LYS A 11 11.95 6.95 9.72
N ILE A 12 12.66 7.81 9.00
CA ILE A 12 12.03 8.86 8.21
C ILE A 12 11.27 8.24 7.04
N ALA A 13 11.88 7.23 6.44
CA ALA A 13 11.33 6.63 5.24
C ALA A 13 10.05 5.85 5.50
N ASN A 14 9.79 5.44 6.75
CA ASN A 14 8.56 4.71 7.03
C ASN A 14 7.34 5.50 6.61
N GLU A 15 7.33 6.79 6.87
CA GLU A 15 6.20 7.61 6.45
C GLU A 15 6.11 7.70 4.94
N ILE A 16 7.26 7.78 4.28
CA ILE A 16 7.29 7.81 2.83
C ILE A 16 6.84 6.48 2.28
N LEU A 17 7.29 5.38 2.88
CA LEU A 17 6.92 4.05 2.42
C LEU A 17 5.43 3.82 2.57
N ASP A 18 4.84 4.27 3.68
CA ASP A 18 3.40 4.20 3.85
C ASP A 18 2.69 4.90 2.69
N GLN A 19 3.12 6.11 2.38
CA GLN A 19 2.47 6.88 1.33
C GLN A 19 2.64 6.23 -0.04
N LEU A 20 3.83 5.69 -0.30
CA LEU A 20 4.07 5.02 -1.57
C LEU A 20 3.18 3.79 -1.71
N ALA A 21 3.07 3.01 -0.64
CA ALA A 21 2.26 1.80 -0.68
C ALA A 21 0.79 2.15 -0.90
N ILE A 22 0.31 3.17 -0.21
CA ILE A 22 -1.08 3.59 -0.35
C ILE A 22 -1.34 4.09 -1.77
N ARG A 23 -0.42 4.90 -2.29
CA ARG A 23 -0.58 5.40 -3.65
C ARG A 23 -0.58 4.27 -4.66
N ALA A 24 0.30 3.28 -4.46
CA ALA A 24 0.35 2.14 -5.36
C ALA A 24 -0.97 1.37 -5.37
N CYS A 25 -1.62 1.29 -4.21
CA CYS A 25 -2.93 0.66 -4.14
C CYS A 25 -3.97 1.45 -4.91
N LYS A 26 -3.94 2.77 -4.76
CA LYS A 26 -4.95 3.61 -5.39
C LYS A 26 -4.87 3.59 -6.90
N GLU A 27 -3.73 3.21 -7.45
CA GLU A 27 -3.57 3.11 -8.91
C GLU A 27 -4.25 1.89 -9.50
N ILE A 28 -4.64 0.94 -8.69
CA ILE A 28 -5.22 -0.30 -9.17
C ILE A 28 -6.72 -0.14 -9.34
N ASN A 29 -7.21 -0.49 -10.52
CA ASN A 29 -8.64 -0.45 -10.77
C ASN A 29 -9.33 -1.42 -9.86
N GLY A 30 -10.44 -0.98 -9.27
CA GLY A 30 -11.20 -1.81 -8.36
C GLY A 30 -10.95 -1.51 -6.90
N VAL A 31 -9.87 -0.80 -6.60
CA VAL A 31 -9.61 -0.36 -5.23
C VAL A 31 -10.34 0.94 -4.99
N HIS A 32 -11.18 0.95 -3.95
CA HIS A 32 -11.90 2.16 -3.60
C HIS A 32 -10.98 3.21 -3.04
N ASN A 33 -11.14 4.44 -3.47
CA ASN A 33 -10.45 5.55 -2.84
C ASN A 33 -11.26 6.81 -2.97
N SER A 34 -11.17 7.67 -1.97
CA SER A 34 -11.97 8.86 -1.91
C SER A 34 -11.43 10.00 -2.76
N ASP A 35 -10.29 9.78 -3.40
CA ASP A 35 -9.75 10.79 -4.31
C ASP A 35 -10.54 10.91 -5.59
N ASP A 36 -11.42 9.95 -5.85
CA ASP A 36 -12.26 10.01 -7.03
C ASP A 36 -13.23 11.17 -6.88
N SER A 37 -13.03 12.19 -7.68
CA SER A 37 -13.77 13.43 -7.53
C SER A 37 -15.23 13.29 -7.89
N THR A 38 -15.59 12.26 -8.60
CA THR A 38 -17.00 12.08 -8.97
C THR A 38 -17.82 11.48 -7.85
N ASN A 39 -17.17 10.97 -6.84
CA ASN A 39 -17.87 10.32 -5.76
C ASN A 39 -18.42 11.36 -4.79
N LYS A 40 -19.72 11.38 -4.67
CA LYS A 40 -20.39 12.30 -3.77
C LYS A 40 -20.54 11.80 -2.37
N ILE A 41 -20.30 10.51 -2.17
CA ILE A 41 -20.42 9.90 -0.86
C ILE A 41 -19.07 9.96 -0.19
N ASN A 42 -19.07 10.46 1.03
CA ASN A 42 -17.82 10.58 1.77
C ASN A 42 -17.46 9.24 2.40
N LEU A 43 -16.57 8.50 1.78
CA LEU A 43 -16.14 7.21 2.26
C LEU A 43 -14.66 7.24 2.65
N GLN A 44 -14.24 8.31 3.28
CA GLN A 44 -12.83 8.49 3.61
C GLN A 44 -12.29 7.40 4.51
N ASN A 45 -13.15 6.83 5.35
CA ASN A 45 -12.71 5.76 6.23
C ASN A 45 -12.45 4.47 5.47
N GLN A 46 -12.75 4.43 4.19
CA GLN A 46 -12.59 3.25 3.37
C GLN A 46 -11.47 3.42 2.35
N ASP A 47 -10.58 4.36 2.57
CA ASP A 47 -9.39 4.48 1.77
C ASP A 47 -8.38 3.40 2.16
N PRO A 48 -7.46 3.06 1.23
CA PRO A 48 -6.42 2.10 1.56
C PRO A 48 -5.58 2.55 2.75
N LYS A 49 -5.17 1.60 3.55
CA LYS A 49 -4.31 1.85 4.70
C LYS A 49 -3.14 0.92 4.65
N ALA A 50 -2.01 1.38 5.17
CA ALA A 50 -0.78 0.60 5.14
C ALA A 50 -0.11 0.62 6.50
N SER A 51 0.51 -0.50 6.83
CA SER A 51 1.34 -0.63 8.02
C SER A 51 2.66 -1.25 7.58
N ILE A 52 3.75 -0.65 8.00
CA ILE A 52 5.08 -0.99 7.52
C ILE A 52 5.92 -1.51 8.66
N GLY A 53 6.68 -2.57 8.40
CA GLY A 53 7.65 -3.06 9.35
C GLY A 53 8.80 -3.72 8.61
N PHE A 54 9.92 -3.90 9.29
CA PHE A 54 11.07 -4.58 8.73
C PHE A 54 11.31 -5.88 9.48
N ILE A 55 11.54 -6.94 8.74
CA ILE A 55 11.93 -8.23 9.31
C ILE A 55 13.14 -8.68 8.53
N GLU A 56 14.27 -8.82 9.22
CA GLU A 56 15.51 -9.32 8.63
C GLU A 56 15.89 -8.51 7.40
N ASP A 57 15.86 -7.20 7.54
CA ASP A 57 16.27 -6.27 6.50
C ASP A 57 15.35 -6.22 5.29
N LYS A 58 14.23 -6.90 5.36
CA LYS A 58 13.25 -6.83 4.28
C LYS A 58 11.99 -6.16 4.77
N LEU A 59 11.38 -5.43 3.87
CA LEU A 59 10.20 -4.67 4.20
C LEU A 59 8.97 -5.56 4.16
N ASN A 60 8.20 -5.52 5.22
CA ASN A 60 6.90 -6.18 5.26
C ASN A 60 5.83 -5.13 5.29
N ILE A 61 4.84 -5.31 4.44
CA ILE A 61 3.78 -4.33 4.28
C ILE A 61 2.45 -5.01 4.49
N ASP A 62 1.65 -4.46 5.38
CA ASP A 62 0.27 -4.90 5.56
C ASP A 62 -0.63 -3.83 5.01
N LEU A 63 -1.47 -4.22 4.07
CA LEU A 63 -2.38 -3.31 3.43
C LEU A 63 -3.81 -3.72 3.74
N THR A 64 -4.66 -2.73 3.97
CA THR A 64 -6.09 -2.96 4.08
C THR A 64 -6.76 -2.13 3.00
N VAL A 65 -7.52 -2.77 2.15
CA VAL A 65 -8.16 -2.09 1.04
C VAL A 65 -9.63 -2.45 0.99
N PHE A 66 -10.41 -1.56 0.44
CA PHE A 66 -11.82 -1.78 0.17
C PHE A 66 -11.97 -1.89 -1.35
N LEU A 67 -12.62 -2.94 -1.80
CA LEU A 67 -12.74 -3.17 -3.24
C LEU A 67 -14.15 -2.81 -3.70
N ASP A 68 -14.21 -2.32 -4.93
CA ASP A 68 -15.49 -2.04 -5.56
C ASP A 68 -16.23 -3.33 -5.83
N LYS A 69 -17.52 -3.20 -6.07
CA LYS A 69 -18.34 -4.36 -6.40
C LYS A 69 -17.91 -4.95 -7.73
N ASN A 70 -18.06 -6.25 -7.83
CA ASN A 70 -17.87 -6.97 -9.10
C ASN A 70 -16.45 -6.99 -9.61
N VAL A 71 -15.47 -6.70 -8.76
CA VAL A 71 -14.09 -6.86 -9.18
C VAL A 71 -13.66 -8.30 -8.96
N ASN A 72 -12.66 -8.70 -9.74
CA ASN A 72 -12.03 -10.00 -9.54
C ASN A 72 -11.08 -9.86 -8.37
N VAL A 73 -11.47 -10.37 -7.21
CA VAL A 73 -10.70 -10.15 -5.98
C VAL A 73 -9.29 -10.71 -6.12
N ARG A 74 -9.17 -11.93 -6.61
CA ARG A 74 -7.87 -12.58 -6.71
C ARG A 74 -6.92 -11.80 -7.62
N LYS A 75 -7.43 -11.38 -8.77
CA LYS A 75 -6.61 -10.63 -9.69
C LYS A 75 -6.24 -9.27 -9.11
N THR A 76 -7.19 -8.62 -8.46
CA THR A 76 -6.95 -7.30 -7.88
C THR A 76 -5.90 -7.37 -6.79
N VAL A 77 -5.96 -8.38 -5.94
CA VAL A 77 -4.96 -8.56 -4.89
C VAL A 77 -3.58 -8.75 -5.50
N LYS A 78 -3.50 -9.58 -6.53
CA LYS A 78 -2.22 -9.81 -7.19
C LYS A 78 -1.68 -8.52 -7.79
N ASP A 79 -2.54 -7.76 -8.45
CA ASP A 79 -2.13 -6.50 -9.05
C ASP A 79 -1.63 -5.53 -7.99
N ILE A 80 -2.30 -5.47 -6.84
CA ILE A 80 -1.86 -4.62 -5.75
C ILE A 80 -0.48 -5.02 -5.28
N GLN A 81 -0.29 -6.31 -5.02
CA GLN A 81 0.99 -6.79 -4.53
C GLN A 81 2.12 -6.45 -5.50
N GLU A 82 1.91 -6.72 -6.77
CA GLU A 82 2.94 -6.48 -7.76
C GLU A 82 3.25 -4.99 -7.90
N ASN A 83 2.22 -4.16 -7.87
CA ASN A 83 2.43 -2.74 -8.03
C ASN A 83 3.15 -2.13 -6.83
N VAL A 84 2.77 -2.55 -5.63
CA VAL A 84 3.42 -2.06 -4.43
C VAL A 84 4.90 -2.43 -4.41
N ILE A 85 5.19 -3.70 -4.72
CA ILE A 85 6.58 -4.15 -4.74
C ILE A 85 7.38 -3.36 -5.77
N ARG A 86 6.84 -3.24 -6.97
CA ARG A 86 7.53 -2.56 -8.05
C ARG A 86 7.83 -1.10 -7.70
N ILE A 87 6.83 -0.41 -7.20
CA ILE A 87 7.00 1.00 -6.92
C ILE A 87 7.99 1.22 -5.78
N ILE A 88 7.86 0.46 -4.71
CA ILE A 88 8.74 0.67 -3.57
C ILE A 88 10.17 0.30 -3.94
N GLU A 89 10.37 -0.85 -4.56
CA GLU A 89 11.73 -1.25 -4.91
C GLU A 89 12.35 -0.33 -5.93
N THR A 90 11.57 0.15 -6.88
CA THR A 90 12.09 1.03 -7.90
C THR A 90 12.45 2.40 -7.35
N MET A 91 11.61 2.94 -6.48
CA MET A 91 11.79 4.30 -6.01
C MET A 91 12.73 4.41 -4.82
N THR A 92 12.86 3.36 -4.04
CA THR A 92 13.66 3.44 -2.82
C THR A 92 14.83 2.49 -2.79
N GLY A 93 14.83 1.46 -3.63
CA GLY A 93 15.86 0.44 -3.59
C GLY A 93 15.72 -0.53 -2.42
N ILE A 94 14.69 -0.40 -1.62
CA ILE A 94 14.47 -1.27 -0.47
C ILE A 94 13.81 -2.55 -0.94
N SER A 95 14.34 -3.70 -0.52
CA SER A 95 13.77 -4.98 -0.88
C SER A 95 12.50 -5.23 -0.09
N VAL A 96 11.46 -5.67 -0.78
CA VAL A 96 10.19 -5.98 -0.15
C VAL A 96 10.13 -7.49 0.05
N GLY A 97 9.91 -7.91 1.29
CA GLY A 97 9.83 -9.33 1.62
C GLY A 97 8.43 -9.87 1.50
N ARG A 98 7.45 -9.10 1.92
CA ARG A 98 6.07 -9.59 1.91
C ARG A 98 5.10 -8.41 1.83
N VAL A 99 4.04 -8.62 1.06
CA VAL A 99 2.93 -7.68 1.02
C VAL A 99 1.66 -8.48 1.33
N ASN A 100 1.07 -8.21 2.48
CA ASN A 100 -0.19 -8.81 2.87
C ASN A 100 -1.31 -7.85 2.51
N VAL A 101 -2.32 -8.36 1.83
CA VAL A 101 -3.46 -7.53 1.45
C VAL A 101 -4.70 -8.05 2.15
N ASN A 102 -5.27 -7.21 2.98
CA ASN A 102 -6.49 -7.51 3.70
C ASN A 102 -7.64 -6.80 3.00
N ILE A 103 -8.67 -7.55 2.68
CA ILE A 103 -9.82 -7.00 1.99
C ILE A 103 -10.89 -6.72 3.02
N ALA A 104 -11.29 -5.47 3.12
CA ALA A 104 -12.39 -5.09 3.97
C ALA A 104 -13.62 -4.88 3.10
N LYS A 105 -14.77 -5.13 3.68
CA LYS A 105 -16.01 -5.00 2.94
C LYS A 105 -16.38 -3.53 2.83
N LEU A 106 -16.70 -3.12 1.61
CA LEU A 106 -17.13 -1.75 1.37
C LEU A 106 -18.52 -1.56 1.97
N GLU A 107 -18.62 -0.54 2.83
CA GLU A 107 -19.89 -0.20 3.45
C GLU A 107 -20.42 1.06 2.80
N ILE A 108 -21.63 0.97 2.32
CA ILE A 108 -22.25 2.08 1.63
C ILE A 108 -23.52 2.50 2.35
#